data_624776712b39002d268380f3f48e6977
#
_entry.id   624776712b39002d268380f3f48e6977
#
_cell.length_a   1.000
_cell.length_b   1.000
_cell.length_c   1.000
_cell.angle_alpha   90.00
_cell.angle_beta   90.00
_cell.angle_gamma   90.00
#
_symmetry.space_group_name_H-M   'P 1'
#
loop_
_entity.id
_entity.type
_entity.pdbx_description
1 polymer ?
#
loop_
_entity_poly.entity_id
_entity_poly.type
_entity_poly.pdbx_seq_one_letter_code
_entity_poly.pdbx_strand_id
1 'polypeptide(L)'
;MRDYITYFNGEWLPWSQVHVDIDDLGFQLGDVVFEYARTFNGKPFTWEEHIDRLYRSLQYVRNDIDVSQDEMLKIHYEIIERNEIYRNEVGDFNIIPFVTRGLSFEGKGNVFVRIKPINFGEFIPWYETGVHGVIAKSRSYSSISLDPKVKHHSRMNMVLGTLEARDVDVNASPIFMDVDGNISEGNAFNIMLVKDGVIKTPTDRSILQGVSRSVVIGLAKNIGIPISEENIQPYDLYTADEVFFVRSTPCIVPCSKVDNRNIGESDEFPGPVTKQLLAAYSELVGLDIIDQSKHYGNK
;
A
#
# COMPACT_ATOMS: atom_id res chain seq x y z
N MET A 1 -7.43 2.58 -24.82
CA MET A 1 -7.22 2.15 -23.41
C MET A 1 -7.63 0.70 -23.33
N ARG A 2 -6.83 -0.18 -22.68
CA ARG A 2 -7.22 -1.60 -22.53
C ARG A 2 -8.45 -1.69 -21.64
N ASP A 3 -9.40 -2.56 -22.00
CA ASP A 3 -10.64 -2.72 -21.26
C ASP A 3 -10.58 -4.04 -20.48
N TYR A 4 -9.93 -3.99 -19.30
CA TYR A 4 -9.71 -5.16 -18.46
C TYR A 4 -11.01 -5.74 -17.95
N ILE A 5 -11.11 -7.08 -17.92
CA ILE A 5 -12.25 -7.77 -17.33
C ILE A 5 -12.23 -7.56 -15.81
N THR A 6 -13.37 -7.23 -15.27
CA THR A 6 -13.63 -6.89 -13.88
C THR A 6 -14.76 -7.75 -13.35
N TYR A 7 -14.67 -8.18 -12.11
CA TYR A 7 -15.80 -8.78 -11.39
C TYR A 7 -16.65 -7.68 -10.75
N PHE A 8 -17.96 -7.77 -10.95
CA PHE A 8 -18.94 -6.88 -10.33
C PHE A 8 -20.19 -7.67 -9.93
N ASN A 9 -20.45 -7.83 -8.64
CA ASN A 9 -21.68 -8.42 -8.08
C ASN A 9 -22.09 -9.75 -8.74
N GLY A 10 -21.16 -10.68 -8.97
CA GLY A 10 -21.44 -11.97 -9.60
C GLY A 10 -21.22 -12.02 -11.12
N GLU A 11 -20.97 -10.90 -11.76
CA GLU A 11 -20.80 -10.79 -13.20
C GLU A 11 -19.35 -10.45 -13.58
N TRP A 12 -18.90 -10.91 -14.75
CA TRP A 12 -17.63 -10.56 -15.35
C TRP A 12 -17.84 -9.61 -16.52
N LEU A 13 -17.44 -8.35 -16.35
CA LEU A 13 -17.71 -7.26 -17.29
C LEU A 13 -16.41 -6.56 -17.68
N PRO A 14 -16.32 -6.01 -18.91
CA PRO A 14 -15.30 -5.02 -19.23
C PRO A 14 -15.39 -3.82 -18.26
N TRP A 15 -14.24 -3.29 -17.85
CA TRP A 15 -14.19 -2.18 -16.89
C TRP A 15 -15.03 -0.97 -17.31
N SER A 16 -15.08 -0.69 -18.63
CA SER A 16 -15.88 0.40 -19.19
C SER A 16 -17.38 0.27 -18.99
N GLN A 17 -17.87 -0.93 -18.65
CA GLN A 17 -19.28 -1.21 -18.41
C GLN A 17 -19.66 -1.24 -16.91
N VAL A 18 -18.66 -1.11 -16.03
CA VAL A 18 -18.89 -1.10 -14.58
C VAL A 18 -19.20 0.32 -14.12
N HIS A 19 -20.35 0.52 -13.52
CA HIS A 19 -20.83 1.82 -13.03
C HIS A 19 -21.26 1.72 -11.57
N VAL A 20 -20.94 2.76 -10.81
CA VAL A 20 -21.44 2.97 -9.44
C VAL A 20 -22.58 3.96 -9.49
N ASP A 21 -23.68 3.65 -8.81
CA ASP A 21 -24.78 4.59 -8.66
C ASP A 21 -24.32 5.81 -7.87
N ILE A 22 -24.75 7.01 -8.26
CA ILE A 22 -24.42 8.25 -7.54
C ILE A 22 -25.05 8.28 -6.13
N ASP A 23 -26.10 7.50 -5.91
CA ASP A 23 -26.75 7.35 -4.60
C ASP A 23 -26.10 6.24 -3.74
N ASP A 24 -25.09 5.54 -4.25
CA ASP A 24 -24.29 4.61 -3.44
C ASP A 24 -23.63 5.36 -2.27
N LEU A 25 -23.85 4.89 -1.04
CA LEU A 25 -23.30 5.49 0.16
C LEU A 25 -21.77 5.43 0.20
N GLY A 26 -21.16 4.50 -0.55
CA GLY A 26 -19.72 4.50 -0.80
C GLY A 26 -19.24 5.75 -1.52
N PHE A 27 -20.01 6.25 -2.50
CA PHE A 27 -19.73 7.52 -3.16
C PHE A 27 -20.07 8.72 -2.28
N GLN A 28 -21.26 8.73 -1.65
CA GLN A 28 -21.74 9.88 -0.88
C GLN A 28 -21.00 10.09 0.43
N LEU A 29 -20.66 9.01 1.14
CA LEU A 29 -20.09 9.05 2.50
C LEU A 29 -18.62 8.57 2.58
N GLY A 30 -18.08 8.05 1.49
CA GLY A 30 -16.78 7.39 1.51
C GLY A 30 -16.80 6.03 2.24
N ASP A 31 -17.98 5.42 2.41
CA ASP A 31 -18.14 4.11 3.05
C ASP A 31 -17.77 2.99 2.07
N VAL A 32 -16.46 2.90 1.84
CA VAL A 32 -15.82 1.92 0.97
C VAL A 32 -14.66 1.27 1.71
N VAL A 33 -14.65 -0.05 1.75
CA VAL A 33 -13.53 -0.85 2.21
C VAL A 33 -12.85 -1.47 1.00
N PHE A 34 -11.52 -1.53 1.01
CA PHE A 34 -10.79 -2.05 -0.14
C PHE A 34 -9.49 -2.74 0.25
N GLU A 35 -8.92 -3.48 -0.69
CA GLU A 35 -7.57 -4.00 -0.62
C GLU A 35 -6.75 -3.65 -1.85
N TYR A 36 -5.46 -3.83 -1.73
CA TYR A 36 -4.53 -3.55 -2.80
C TYR A 36 -3.35 -4.51 -2.72
N ALA A 37 -3.32 -5.47 -3.60
CA ALA A 37 -2.25 -6.44 -3.69
C ALA A 37 -1.74 -6.54 -5.12
N ARG A 38 -0.63 -7.24 -5.35
CA ARG A 38 -0.05 -7.40 -6.68
C ARG A 38 0.29 -8.85 -7.00
N THR A 39 0.52 -9.12 -8.27
CA THR A 39 1.16 -10.35 -8.72
C THR A 39 2.68 -10.18 -8.84
N PHE A 40 3.41 -11.29 -8.76
CA PHE A 40 4.79 -11.42 -9.19
C PHE A 40 4.89 -12.62 -10.15
N ASN A 41 5.39 -12.38 -11.36
CA ASN A 41 5.38 -13.37 -12.45
C ASN A 41 3.98 -13.97 -12.69
N GLY A 42 2.94 -13.16 -12.63
CA GLY A 42 1.55 -13.58 -12.79
C GLY A 42 0.96 -14.33 -11.59
N LYS A 43 1.73 -14.58 -10.54
CA LYS A 43 1.25 -15.28 -9.35
C LYS A 43 0.83 -14.29 -8.27
N PRO A 44 -0.33 -14.50 -7.62
CA PRO A 44 -0.74 -13.67 -6.49
C PRO A 44 0.25 -13.81 -5.34
N PHE A 45 0.45 -12.70 -4.62
CA PHE A 45 1.36 -12.67 -3.48
C PHE A 45 0.62 -12.21 -2.23
N THR A 46 0.67 -13.02 -1.17
CA THR A 46 0.03 -12.76 0.14
C THR A 46 -1.47 -12.45 0.04
N TRP A 47 -2.18 -13.17 -0.85
CA TRP A 47 -3.62 -12.94 -1.10
C TRP A 47 -4.49 -13.24 0.10
N GLU A 48 -4.21 -14.33 0.78
CA GLU A 48 -4.96 -14.80 1.93
C GLU A 48 -4.96 -13.73 3.03
N GLU A 49 -3.81 -13.14 3.30
CA GLU A 49 -3.65 -12.07 4.30
C GLU A 49 -4.39 -10.78 3.89
N HIS A 50 -4.37 -10.45 2.60
CA HIS A 50 -5.11 -9.31 2.09
C HIS A 50 -6.62 -9.51 2.17
N ILE A 51 -7.11 -10.68 1.79
CA ILE A 51 -8.55 -11.01 1.86
C ILE A 51 -9.00 -11.08 3.32
N ASP A 52 -8.23 -11.72 4.20
CA ASP A 52 -8.53 -11.76 5.62
C ASP A 52 -8.64 -10.34 6.22
N ARG A 53 -7.74 -9.41 5.87
CA ARG A 53 -7.84 -8.01 6.31
C ARG A 53 -9.04 -7.29 5.70
N LEU A 54 -9.42 -7.57 4.44
CA LEU A 54 -10.64 -7.04 3.84
C LEU A 54 -11.87 -7.42 4.67
N TYR A 55 -12.00 -8.71 5.01
CA TYR A 55 -13.16 -9.18 5.77
C TYR A 55 -13.17 -8.69 7.22
N ARG A 56 -12.00 -8.54 7.88
CA ARG A 56 -11.94 -7.86 9.19
C ARG A 56 -12.38 -6.39 9.07
N SER A 57 -12.01 -5.71 7.99
CA SER A 57 -12.46 -4.33 7.75
C SER A 57 -13.96 -4.27 7.52
N LEU A 58 -14.53 -5.17 6.71
CA LEU A 58 -15.98 -5.28 6.49
C LEU A 58 -16.72 -5.54 7.78
N GLN A 59 -16.23 -6.45 8.62
CA GLN A 59 -16.79 -6.74 9.95
C GLN A 59 -16.80 -5.49 10.84
N TYR A 60 -15.70 -4.74 10.86
CA TYR A 60 -15.59 -3.52 11.66
C TYR A 60 -16.62 -2.46 11.24
N VAL A 61 -16.75 -2.20 9.93
CA VAL A 61 -17.73 -1.22 9.41
C VAL A 61 -19.14 -1.77 9.28
N ARG A 62 -19.36 -3.03 9.66
CA ARG A 62 -20.67 -3.73 9.57
C ARG A 62 -21.25 -3.67 8.16
N ASN A 63 -20.45 -3.99 7.15
CA ASN A 63 -20.89 -4.07 5.77
C ASN A 63 -20.90 -5.53 5.32
N ASP A 64 -22.10 -6.07 5.13
CA ASP A 64 -22.30 -7.45 4.68
C ASP A 64 -22.26 -7.54 3.15
N ILE A 65 -21.68 -8.63 2.66
CA ILE A 65 -21.64 -8.96 1.23
C ILE A 65 -22.05 -10.42 1.00
N ASP A 66 -22.48 -10.73 -0.21
CA ASP A 66 -22.87 -12.10 -0.60
C ASP A 66 -21.72 -12.93 -1.15
N VAL A 67 -20.49 -12.47 -0.99
CA VAL A 67 -19.27 -13.18 -1.40
C VAL A 67 -18.52 -13.63 -0.15
N SER A 68 -18.29 -14.92 0.01
CA SER A 68 -17.47 -15.49 1.08
C SER A 68 -15.97 -15.25 0.84
N GLN A 69 -15.14 -15.44 1.88
CA GLN A 69 -13.67 -15.36 1.73
C GLN A 69 -13.13 -16.33 0.69
N ASP A 70 -13.62 -17.56 0.66
CA ASP A 70 -13.19 -18.58 -0.30
C ASP A 70 -13.60 -18.22 -1.75
N GLU A 71 -14.77 -17.63 -1.93
CA GLU A 71 -15.20 -17.12 -3.23
C GLU A 71 -14.40 -15.91 -3.66
N MET A 72 -14.12 -14.98 -2.75
CA MET A 72 -13.25 -13.83 -3.03
C MET A 72 -11.87 -14.27 -3.46
N LEU A 73 -11.31 -15.31 -2.84
CA LEU A 73 -10.03 -15.89 -3.24
C LEU A 73 -10.10 -16.45 -4.66
N LYS A 74 -11.15 -17.21 -5.01
CA LYS A 74 -11.36 -17.74 -6.36
C LYS A 74 -11.50 -16.62 -7.40
N ILE A 75 -12.24 -15.56 -7.08
CA ILE A 75 -12.39 -14.37 -7.95
C ILE A 75 -11.02 -13.75 -8.25
N HIS A 76 -10.13 -13.71 -7.25
CA HIS A 76 -8.78 -13.15 -7.43
C HIS A 76 -7.89 -13.98 -8.36
N TYR A 77 -8.00 -15.29 -8.36
CA TYR A 77 -7.31 -16.14 -9.34
C TYR A 77 -7.95 -16.00 -10.72
N GLU A 78 -9.26 -16.05 -10.80
CA GLU A 78 -9.98 -15.99 -12.06
C GLU A 78 -9.79 -14.66 -12.80
N ILE A 79 -9.71 -13.52 -12.09
CA ILE A 79 -9.48 -12.22 -12.73
C ILE A 79 -8.11 -12.13 -13.40
N ILE A 80 -7.08 -12.79 -12.83
CA ILE A 80 -5.77 -12.89 -13.46
C ILE A 80 -5.89 -13.67 -14.79
N GLU A 81 -6.50 -14.86 -14.76
CA GLU A 81 -6.66 -15.71 -15.93
C GLU A 81 -7.42 -14.99 -17.06
N ARG A 82 -8.51 -14.30 -16.73
CA ARG A 82 -9.32 -13.53 -17.69
C ARG A 82 -8.57 -12.36 -18.33
N ASN A 83 -7.51 -11.88 -17.70
CA ASN A 83 -6.70 -10.76 -18.18
C ASN A 83 -5.27 -11.16 -18.60
N GLU A 84 -4.94 -12.46 -18.61
CA GLU A 84 -3.59 -12.96 -18.91
C GLU A 84 -3.06 -12.51 -20.28
N ILE A 85 -3.94 -12.27 -21.25
CA ILE A 85 -3.58 -11.80 -22.60
C ILE A 85 -2.82 -10.46 -22.57
N TYR A 86 -2.99 -9.65 -21.51
CA TYR A 86 -2.33 -8.36 -21.37
C TYR A 86 -1.00 -8.45 -20.63
N ARG A 87 -0.72 -9.53 -19.91
CA ARG A 87 0.44 -9.65 -19.02
C ARG A 87 1.77 -9.50 -19.74
N ASN A 88 1.93 -10.07 -20.92
CA ASN A 88 3.17 -9.96 -21.70
C ASN A 88 3.55 -8.51 -22.03
N GLU A 89 2.58 -7.62 -22.11
CA GLU A 89 2.80 -6.21 -22.44
C GLU A 89 3.04 -5.35 -21.20
N VAL A 90 2.31 -5.64 -20.09
CA VAL A 90 2.29 -4.78 -18.91
C VAL A 90 3.08 -5.36 -17.73
N GLY A 91 3.54 -6.60 -17.85
CA GLY A 91 4.19 -7.30 -16.75
C GLY A 91 3.18 -7.86 -15.75
N ASP A 92 3.27 -7.42 -14.52
CA ASP A 92 2.38 -7.82 -13.45
C ASP A 92 1.22 -6.84 -13.23
N PHE A 93 0.26 -7.27 -12.41
CA PHE A 93 -0.96 -6.51 -12.13
C PHE A 93 -1.06 -6.14 -10.64
N ASN A 94 -1.69 -5.00 -10.39
CA ASN A 94 -2.37 -4.78 -9.13
C ASN A 94 -3.79 -5.34 -9.21
N ILE A 95 -4.25 -6.00 -8.16
CA ILE A 95 -5.62 -6.47 -8.01
C ILE A 95 -6.23 -5.75 -6.83
N ILE A 96 -7.41 -5.19 -7.06
CA ILE A 96 -8.01 -4.22 -6.16
C ILE A 96 -9.46 -4.63 -5.94
N PRO A 97 -9.76 -5.44 -4.92
CA PRO A 97 -11.11 -5.60 -4.45
C PRO A 97 -11.52 -4.35 -3.67
N PHE A 98 -12.73 -3.87 -3.89
CA PHE A 98 -13.37 -2.88 -3.06
C PHE A 98 -14.85 -3.15 -2.94
N VAL A 99 -15.37 -2.80 -1.78
CA VAL A 99 -16.76 -3.01 -1.41
C VAL A 99 -17.33 -1.67 -0.99
N THR A 100 -18.38 -1.22 -1.67
CA THR A 100 -19.15 -0.05 -1.26
C THR A 100 -20.28 -0.46 -0.32
N ARG A 101 -20.91 0.50 0.37
CA ARG A 101 -22.10 0.22 1.21
C ARG A 101 -23.33 -0.15 0.37
N GLY A 102 -23.39 0.22 -0.91
CA GLY A 102 -24.62 0.17 -1.69
C GLY A 102 -25.58 1.31 -1.34
N LEU A 103 -26.87 1.11 -1.64
CA LEU A 103 -27.87 2.17 -1.56
C LEU A 103 -28.50 2.35 -0.17
N SER A 104 -28.27 1.43 0.77
CA SER A 104 -28.82 1.52 2.14
C SER A 104 -27.95 0.81 3.17
N PHE A 105 -28.18 1.13 4.44
CA PHE A 105 -27.46 0.46 5.55
C PHE A 105 -27.96 -0.96 5.84
N GLU A 106 -29.16 -1.31 5.39
CA GLU A 106 -29.79 -2.62 5.57
C GLU A 106 -29.51 -3.57 4.40
N GLY A 107 -28.97 -3.03 3.30
CA GLY A 107 -28.65 -3.78 2.09
C GLY A 107 -27.31 -4.51 2.16
N LYS A 108 -27.00 -5.18 1.06
CA LYS A 108 -25.68 -5.76 0.83
C LYS A 108 -24.78 -4.77 0.10
N GLY A 109 -23.51 -4.77 0.44
CA GLY A 109 -22.50 -3.97 -0.25
C GLY A 109 -22.28 -4.42 -1.69
N ASN A 110 -21.95 -3.49 -2.58
CA ASN A 110 -21.52 -3.82 -3.94
C ASN A 110 -20.05 -4.27 -3.92
N VAL A 111 -19.78 -5.40 -4.56
CA VAL A 111 -18.45 -6.01 -4.64
C VAL A 111 -17.84 -5.80 -6.01
N PHE A 112 -16.68 -5.17 -6.03
CA PHE A 112 -15.86 -5.00 -7.24
C PHE A 112 -14.51 -5.66 -7.04
N VAL A 113 -14.03 -6.38 -8.04
CA VAL A 113 -12.62 -6.79 -8.10
C VAL A 113 -12.08 -6.41 -9.47
N ARG A 114 -11.18 -5.45 -9.50
CA ARG A 114 -10.58 -5.00 -10.75
C ARG A 114 -9.08 -5.24 -10.78
N ILE A 115 -8.57 -5.34 -11.99
CA ILE A 115 -7.15 -5.38 -12.29
C ILE A 115 -6.68 -4.02 -12.78
N LYS A 116 -5.44 -3.66 -12.47
CA LYS A 116 -4.79 -2.44 -12.96
C LYS A 116 -3.32 -2.77 -13.29
N PRO A 117 -2.81 -2.35 -14.46
CA PRO A 117 -1.39 -2.51 -14.75
C PRO A 117 -0.55 -1.76 -13.72
N ILE A 118 0.64 -2.27 -13.45
CA ILE A 118 1.62 -1.61 -12.60
C ILE A 118 2.34 -0.54 -13.42
N ASN A 119 2.39 0.68 -12.92
CA ASN A 119 3.18 1.75 -13.52
C ASN A 119 4.64 1.65 -13.04
N PHE A 120 5.38 0.70 -13.60
CA PHE A 120 6.75 0.43 -13.20
C PHE A 120 7.69 1.62 -13.39
N GLY A 121 7.47 2.46 -14.42
CA GLY A 121 8.28 3.63 -14.69
C GLY A 121 8.29 4.67 -13.57
N GLU A 122 7.21 4.73 -12.79
CA GLU A 122 7.12 5.61 -11.63
C GLU A 122 8.11 5.24 -10.51
N PHE A 123 8.50 3.96 -10.44
CA PHE A 123 9.33 3.47 -9.32
C PHE A 123 10.83 3.57 -9.59
N ILE A 124 11.26 3.70 -10.84
CA ILE A 124 12.68 3.76 -11.19
C ILE A 124 13.40 4.88 -10.43
N PRO A 125 12.92 6.15 -10.49
CA PRO A 125 13.57 7.22 -9.73
C PRO A 125 13.57 6.97 -8.21
N TRP A 126 12.52 6.31 -7.69
CA TRP A 126 12.44 6.02 -6.26
C TRP A 126 13.52 5.05 -5.78
N TYR A 127 13.87 4.06 -6.60
CA TYR A 127 14.96 3.15 -6.28
C TYR A 127 16.36 3.78 -6.49
N GLU A 128 16.50 4.71 -7.45
CA GLU A 128 17.78 5.30 -7.82
C GLU A 128 18.17 6.49 -6.92
N THR A 129 17.21 7.36 -6.60
CA THR A 129 17.47 8.61 -5.88
C THR A 129 16.67 8.76 -4.58
N GLY A 130 15.75 7.84 -4.33
CA GLY A 130 14.87 7.87 -3.17
C GLY A 130 13.72 8.87 -3.28
N VAL A 131 12.81 8.75 -2.33
CA VAL A 131 11.64 9.63 -2.20
C VAL A 131 11.93 10.72 -1.16
N HIS A 132 11.42 11.91 -1.38
CA HIS A 132 11.37 12.98 -0.39
C HIS A 132 10.13 12.80 0.48
N GLY A 133 10.30 12.46 1.76
CA GLY A 133 9.23 12.45 2.76
C GLY A 133 8.99 13.85 3.34
N VAL A 134 7.73 14.23 3.51
CA VAL A 134 7.37 15.49 4.17
C VAL A 134 6.37 15.21 5.28
N ILE A 135 6.69 15.63 6.51
CA ILE A 135 5.78 15.48 7.64
C ILE A 135 4.63 16.47 7.49
N ALA A 136 3.43 15.94 7.20
CA ALA A 136 2.24 16.72 6.96
C ALA A 136 1.72 17.36 8.26
N LYS A 137 1.08 18.53 8.15
CA LYS A 137 0.33 19.16 9.25
C LYS A 137 -0.95 18.39 9.57
N SER A 138 -1.60 17.87 8.52
CA SER A 138 -2.75 16.95 8.63
C SER A 138 -2.34 15.69 9.39
N ARG A 139 -3.26 15.16 10.20
CA ARG A 139 -3.01 13.99 11.06
C ARG A 139 -3.68 12.74 10.49
N SER A 140 -3.12 11.57 10.83
CA SER A 140 -3.84 10.31 10.64
C SER A 140 -5.08 10.26 11.52
N TYR A 141 -6.04 9.41 11.17
CA TYR A 141 -7.20 9.21 12.02
C TYR A 141 -6.79 8.67 13.39
N SER A 142 -7.42 9.22 14.41
CA SER A 142 -7.34 8.64 15.75
C SER A 142 -8.15 7.34 15.79
N SER A 143 -7.62 6.31 16.45
CA SER A 143 -8.35 5.04 16.67
C SER A 143 -9.67 5.21 17.42
N ILE A 144 -9.86 6.36 18.11
CA ILE A 144 -11.12 6.73 18.77
C ILE A 144 -12.17 7.17 17.74
N SER A 145 -11.75 7.77 16.61
CA SER A 145 -12.67 8.25 15.58
C SER A 145 -12.94 7.19 14.52
N LEU A 146 -11.89 6.65 13.93
CA LEU A 146 -11.93 5.60 12.93
C LEU A 146 -10.61 4.84 13.01
N ASP A 147 -10.67 3.57 13.37
CA ASP A 147 -9.47 2.77 13.57
C ASP A 147 -8.65 2.66 12.27
N PRO A 148 -7.38 3.11 12.24
CA PRO A 148 -6.54 3.08 11.04
C PRO A 148 -6.25 1.68 10.51
N LYS A 149 -6.52 0.62 11.30
CA LYS A 149 -6.44 -0.76 10.84
C LYS A 149 -7.47 -1.10 9.77
N VAL A 150 -8.55 -0.32 9.67
CA VAL A 150 -9.55 -0.45 8.60
C VAL A 150 -9.02 0.20 7.33
N LYS A 151 -8.95 -0.57 6.25
CA LYS A 151 -8.51 -0.03 4.95
C LYS A 151 -9.71 0.50 4.16
N HIS A 152 -9.93 1.82 4.23
CA HIS A 152 -11.12 2.50 3.72
C HIS A 152 -10.80 3.66 2.76
N HIS A 153 -11.83 4.17 2.04
CA HIS A 153 -11.70 5.31 1.13
C HIS A 153 -12.05 6.68 1.74
N SER A 154 -12.46 6.77 2.99
CA SER A 154 -12.66 8.05 3.70
C SER A 154 -11.30 8.69 4.00
N ARG A 155 -10.65 9.25 2.95
CA ARG A 155 -9.23 9.65 2.97
C ARG A 155 -8.98 11.14 2.76
N MET A 156 -9.93 11.99 3.14
CA MET A 156 -9.79 13.43 2.92
C MET A 156 -8.55 14.00 3.64
N ASN A 157 -8.24 13.53 4.85
CA ASN A 157 -7.03 13.91 5.57
C ASN A 157 -5.75 13.55 4.79
N MET A 158 -5.74 12.39 4.14
CA MET A 158 -4.59 11.95 3.33
C MET A 158 -4.45 12.78 2.04
N VAL A 159 -5.57 13.21 1.44
CA VAL A 159 -5.56 14.15 0.31
C VAL A 159 -4.95 15.48 0.74
N LEU A 160 -5.40 16.04 1.87
CA LEU A 160 -4.84 17.29 2.41
C LEU A 160 -3.35 17.16 2.69
N GLY A 161 -2.91 16.12 3.37
CA GLY A 161 -1.48 15.89 3.63
C GLY A 161 -0.66 15.70 2.34
N THR A 162 -1.25 15.09 1.31
CA THR A 162 -0.58 15.00 -0.01
C THR A 162 -0.40 16.38 -0.65
N LEU A 163 -1.39 17.26 -0.55
CA LEU A 163 -1.28 18.63 -1.05
C LEU A 163 -0.24 19.42 -0.26
N GLU A 164 -0.25 19.33 1.08
CA GLU A 164 0.75 19.95 1.96
C GLU A 164 2.19 19.49 1.60
N ALA A 165 2.39 18.21 1.34
CA ALA A 165 3.70 17.71 0.92
C ALA A 165 4.12 18.28 -0.45
N ARG A 166 3.18 18.37 -1.38
CA ARG A 166 3.40 18.93 -2.72
C ARG A 166 3.70 20.43 -2.72
N ASP A 167 3.26 21.16 -1.71
CA ASP A 167 3.63 22.58 -1.53
C ASP A 167 5.13 22.73 -1.22
N VAL A 168 5.78 21.68 -0.68
CA VAL A 168 7.22 21.64 -0.40
C VAL A 168 8.00 21.12 -1.61
N ASP A 169 7.54 20.01 -2.18
CA ASP A 169 8.14 19.38 -3.36
C ASP A 169 7.06 18.60 -4.09
N VAL A 170 6.88 18.87 -5.39
CA VAL A 170 5.82 18.27 -6.22
C VAL A 170 5.84 16.73 -6.21
N ASN A 171 7.01 16.13 -5.98
CA ASN A 171 7.20 14.68 -5.93
C ASN A 171 7.25 14.13 -4.49
N ALA A 172 7.07 14.98 -3.47
CA ALA A 172 7.14 14.53 -2.09
C ALA A 172 5.99 13.61 -1.72
N SER A 173 6.28 12.70 -0.81
CA SER A 173 5.31 11.79 -0.18
C SER A 173 4.98 12.25 1.24
N PRO A 174 3.70 12.39 1.62
CA PRO A 174 3.34 12.83 2.97
C PRO A 174 3.63 11.74 4.00
N ILE A 175 4.19 12.13 5.12
CA ILE A 175 4.33 11.34 6.34
C ILE A 175 3.35 11.93 7.36
N PHE A 176 2.45 11.11 7.88
CA PHE A 176 1.49 11.56 8.89
C PHE A 176 1.99 11.28 10.29
N MET A 177 1.56 12.13 11.22
CA MET A 177 1.66 11.86 12.65
C MET A 177 0.28 11.50 13.21
N ASP A 178 0.27 10.74 14.29
CA ASP A 178 -0.93 10.53 15.09
C ASP A 178 -1.29 11.80 15.91
N VAL A 179 -2.36 11.71 16.69
CA VAL A 179 -2.82 12.83 17.53
C VAL A 179 -1.90 13.11 18.73
N ASP A 180 -1.05 12.16 19.09
CA ASP A 180 -0.09 12.26 20.18
C ASP A 180 1.28 12.80 19.68
N GLY A 181 1.42 13.05 18.38
CA GLY A 181 2.63 13.60 17.77
C GLY A 181 3.69 12.55 17.38
N ASN A 182 3.34 11.27 17.43
CA ASN A 182 4.23 10.21 16.93
C ASN A 182 4.03 10.03 15.43
N ILE A 183 5.09 9.63 14.74
CA ILE A 183 5.03 9.20 13.34
C ILE A 183 4.09 8.02 13.23
N SER A 184 3.22 8.07 12.25
CA SER A 184 2.22 7.04 11.95
C SER A 184 2.58 6.33 10.63
N GLU A 185 2.03 6.75 9.54
CA GLU A 185 2.23 6.16 8.22
C GLU A 185 2.14 7.21 7.11
N GLY A 186 2.28 6.84 5.86
CA GLY A 186 2.03 7.73 4.74
C GLY A 186 0.71 7.46 4.03
N ASN A 187 0.48 8.13 2.92
CA ASN A 187 -0.79 8.01 2.17
C ASN A 187 -1.07 6.59 1.63
N ALA A 188 -0.10 5.76 1.44
CA ALA A 188 -0.27 4.39 0.95
C ALA A 188 0.91 3.49 1.32
N PHE A 189 1.59 3.78 2.40
CA PHE A 189 2.75 3.03 2.85
C PHE A 189 2.91 3.08 4.36
N ASN A 190 3.50 2.02 4.92
CA ASN A 190 4.05 2.06 6.27
C ASN A 190 5.48 2.60 6.22
N ILE A 191 5.95 3.17 7.32
CA ILE A 191 7.28 3.74 7.43
C ILE A 191 8.17 2.89 8.34
N MET A 192 9.43 2.77 7.97
CA MET A 192 10.48 2.14 8.76
C MET A 192 11.73 3.01 8.72
N LEU A 193 12.47 3.03 9.80
CA LEU A 193 13.79 3.66 9.88
C LEU A 193 14.82 2.66 10.41
N VAL A 194 16.09 2.92 10.12
CA VAL A 194 17.22 2.19 10.70
C VAL A 194 18.01 3.15 11.58
N LYS A 195 18.34 2.71 12.77
CA LYS A 195 19.27 3.39 13.65
C LYS A 195 20.18 2.39 14.34
N ASP A 196 21.49 2.60 14.22
CA ASP A 196 22.51 1.72 14.80
C ASP A 196 22.31 0.23 14.43
N GLY A 197 21.93 -0.03 13.18
CA GLY A 197 21.67 -1.37 12.64
C GLY A 197 20.35 -2.02 13.08
N VAL A 198 19.50 -1.32 13.82
CA VAL A 198 18.17 -1.78 14.27
C VAL A 198 17.10 -1.11 13.43
N ILE A 199 16.19 -1.92 12.85
CA ILE A 199 14.98 -1.40 12.18
C ILE A 199 13.96 -1.02 13.24
N LYS A 200 13.35 0.16 13.10
CA LYS A 200 12.26 0.62 13.95
C LYS A 200 11.05 0.99 13.08
N THR A 201 9.85 0.66 13.54
CA THR A 201 8.60 0.97 12.85
C THR A 201 7.52 1.34 13.86
N PRO A 202 6.57 2.24 13.52
CA PRO A 202 5.49 2.59 14.44
C PRO A 202 4.71 1.36 14.91
N THR A 203 4.22 1.43 16.16
CA THR A 203 3.30 0.43 16.71
C THR A 203 2.01 0.38 15.89
N ASP A 204 1.28 -0.72 15.96
CA ASP A 204 0.03 -0.93 15.22
C ASP A 204 -1.17 -0.09 15.71
N ARG A 205 -0.97 0.74 16.75
CA ARG A 205 -2.02 1.59 17.35
C ARG A 205 -2.55 2.65 16.41
N SER A 206 -1.68 3.24 15.57
CA SER A 206 -1.99 4.42 14.75
C SER A 206 -1.71 4.24 13.27
N ILE A 207 -1.57 3.00 12.81
CA ILE A 207 -1.25 2.66 11.42
C ILE A 207 -2.14 1.55 10.89
N LEU A 208 -2.23 1.46 9.55
CA LEU A 208 -2.71 0.26 8.92
C LEU A 208 -1.73 -0.90 9.19
N GLN A 209 -2.24 -2.03 9.65
CA GLN A 209 -1.47 -3.27 9.74
C GLN A 209 -1.14 -3.78 8.34
N GLY A 210 -0.07 -3.21 7.74
CA GLY A 210 0.32 -3.48 6.36
C GLY A 210 0.75 -4.95 6.16
N VAL A 211 0.15 -5.64 5.19
CA VAL A 211 0.60 -7.00 4.80
C VAL A 211 2.06 -6.95 4.36
N SER A 212 2.44 -6.00 3.51
CA SER A 212 3.83 -5.80 3.11
C SER A 212 4.74 -5.43 4.29
N ARG A 213 4.23 -4.69 5.29
CA ARG A 213 4.97 -4.42 6.52
C ARG A 213 5.29 -5.73 7.26
N SER A 214 4.30 -6.62 7.38
CA SER A 214 4.50 -7.93 8.01
C SER A 214 5.52 -8.79 7.25
N VAL A 215 5.50 -8.75 5.92
CA VAL A 215 6.51 -9.41 5.07
C VAL A 215 7.92 -8.89 5.39
N VAL A 216 8.11 -7.56 5.41
CA VAL A 216 9.43 -6.96 5.69
C VAL A 216 9.90 -7.27 7.11
N ILE A 217 9.01 -7.27 8.10
CA ILE A 217 9.34 -7.71 9.47
C ILE A 217 9.82 -9.17 9.49
N GLY A 218 9.13 -10.05 8.75
CA GLY A 218 9.53 -11.45 8.59
C GLY A 218 10.89 -11.59 7.93
N LEU A 219 11.13 -10.87 6.83
CA LEU A 219 12.42 -10.85 6.12
C LEU A 219 13.56 -10.38 7.02
N ALA A 220 13.38 -9.27 7.73
CA ALA A 220 14.39 -8.74 8.66
C ALA A 220 14.80 -9.80 9.70
N LYS A 221 13.82 -10.47 10.31
CA LYS A 221 14.07 -11.56 11.26
C LYS A 221 14.83 -12.73 10.63
N ASN A 222 14.43 -13.13 9.41
CA ASN A 222 15.05 -14.25 8.71
C ASN A 222 16.52 -14.00 8.33
N ILE A 223 16.88 -12.75 7.99
CA ILE A 223 18.25 -12.38 7.66
C ILE A 223 19.04 -11.84 8.88
N GLY A 224 18.46 -11.93 10.09
CA GLY A 224 19.14 -11.61 11.34
C GLY A 224 19.26 -10.11 11.65
N ILE A 225 18.46 -9.24 11.01
CA ILE A 225 18.42 -7.81 11.31
C ILE A 225 17.43 -7.58 12.45
N PRO A 226 17.85 -6.99 13.59
CA PRO A 226 16.95 -6.71 14.69
C PRO A 226 15.90 -5.66 14.29
N ILE A 227 14.65 -5.85 14.77
CA ILE A 227 13.53 -4.97 14.48
C ILE A 227 12.69 -4.77 15.73
N SER A 228 12.25 -3.52 15.97
CA SER A 228 11.34 -3.15 17.06
C SER A 228 10.14 -2.37 16.53
N GLU A 229 9.00 -2.55 17.22
CA GLU A 229 7.79 -1.77 17.03
C GLU A 229 7.67 -0.81 18.23
N GLU A 230 7.76 0.49 17.96
CA GLU A 230 7.82 1.50 19.04
C GLU A 230 7.22 2.83 18.59
N ASN A 231 7.00 3.76 19.53
CA ASN A 231 6.62 5.13 19.19
C ASN A 231 7.83 5.85 18.57
N ILE A 232 7.65 6.37 17.38
CA ILE A 232 8.65 7.09 16.61
C ILE A 232 8.26 8.56 16.56
N GLN A 233 9.20 9.45 16.81
CA GLN A 233 9.00 10.89 16.72
C GLN A 233 9.71 11.48 15.48
N PRO A 234 9.37 12.71 15.06
CA PRO A 234 10.10 13.38 13.98
C PRO A 234 11.61 13.41 14.18
N TYR A 235 12.07 13.57 15.42
CA TYR A 235 13.50 13.52 15.77
C TYR A 235 14.15 12.22 15.30
N ASP A 236 13.50 11.09 15.50
CA ASP A 236 14.05 9.77 15.16
C ASP A 236 14.21 9.62 13.64
N LEU A 237 13.28 10.16 12.84
CA LEU A 237 13.42 10.21 11.39
C LEU A 237 14.58 11.09 10.93
N TYR A 238 14.73 12.28 11.53
CA TYR A 238 15.77 13.23 11.14
C TYR A 238 17.18 12.74 11.47
N THR A 239 17.32 11.86 12.45
CA THR A 239 18.59 11.33 12.93
C THR A 239 18.83 9.87 12.55
N ALA A 240 17.92 9.30 11.73
CA ALA A 240 18.03 7.95 11.24
C ALA A 240 19.23 7.75 10.30
N ASP A 241 19.77 6.55 10.30
CA ASP A 241 20.82 6.16 9.35
C ASP A 241 20.21 5.83 7.97
N GLU A 242 18.99 5.22 7.96
CA GLU A 242 18.19 4.97 6.78
C GLU A 242 16.71 5.19 7.12
N VAL A 243 15.92 5.61 6.11
CA VAL A 243 14.45 5.62 6.16
C VAL A 243 13.94 4.97 4.87
N PHE A 244 12.92 4.14 4.98
CA PHE A 244 12.27 3.56 3.82
C PHE A 244 10.78 3.36 4.04
N PHE A 245 10.05 3.35 2.94
CA PHE A 245 8.61 3.13 2.89
C PHE A 245 8.31 1.72 2.41
N VAL A 246 7.26 1.11 2.97
CA VAL A 246 6.83 -0.24 2.63
C VAL A 246 5.40 -0.22 2.12
N ARG A 247 5.18 -0.74 0.91
CA ARG A 247 3.87 -0.82 0.28
C ARG A 247 3.80 -2.00 -0.70
N SER A 248 2.58 -2.37 -1.10
CA SER A 248 2.37 -3.59 -1.88
C SER A 248 3.04 -3.58 -3.25
N THR A 249 2.97 -2.48 -4.00
CA THR A 249 3.44 -2.49 -5.40
C THR A 249 4.95 -2.33 -5.56
N PRO A 250 5.60 -1.26 -5.06
CA PRO A 250 7.05 -1.13 -5.15
C PRO A 250 7.81 -1.86 -4.03
N CYS A 251 7.12 -2.59 -3.14
CA CYS A 251 7.68 -3.34 -2.03
C CYS A 251 8.37 -2.46 -0.99
N ILE A 252 9.62 -2.11 -1.20
CA ILE A 252 10.43 -1.25 -0.33
C ILE A 252 10.92 -0.07 -1.15
N VAL A 253 10.70 1.14 -0.68
CA VAL A 253 11.09 2.38 -1.35
C VAL A 253 12.01 3.18 -0.43
N PRO A 254 13.29 3.39 -0.78
CA PRO A 254 14.18 4.21 0.00
C PRO A 254 13.71 5.65 0.09
N CYS A 255 13.89 6.28 1.25
CA CYS A 255 13.62 7.70 1.47
C CYS A 255 14.97 8.41 1.68
N SER A 256 15.32 9.32 0.77
CA SER A 256 16.61 10.02 0.83
C SER A 256 16.56 11.31 1.62
N LYS A 257 15.35 11.82 1.91
CA LYS A 257 15.17 13.14 2.51
C LYS A 257 13.86 13.22 3.29
N VAL A 258 13.87 13.86 4.46
CA VAL A 258 12.66 14.17 5.23
C VAL A 258 12.69 15.66 5.61
N ASP A 259 11.62 16.40 5.29
CA ASP A 259 11.48 17.84 5.55
C ASP A 259 12.75 18.66 5.18
N ASN A 260 13.26 18.43 3.98
CA ASN A 260 14.49 19.05 3.48
C ASN A 260 15.80 18.69 4.25
N ARG A 261 15.79 17.63 5.07
CA ARG A 261 16.98 17.06 5.70
C ARG A 261 17.35 15.77 5.00
N ASN A 262 18.57 15.64 4.53
CA ASN A 262 19.08 14.38 4.01
C ASN A 262 19.10 13.33 5.11
N ILE A 263 18.80 12.08 4.76
CA ILE A 263 18.80 10.95 5.68
C ILE A 263 20.09 10.17 5.51
N GLY A 264 20.72 9.86 6.63
CA GLY A 264 22.03 9.20 6.68
C GLY A 264 23.19 10.12 6.33
N GLU A 265 24.40 9.71 6.73
CA GLU A 265 25.66 10.38 6.42
C GLU A 265 26.47 9.64 5.35
N SER A 266 25.97 8.46 4.89
CA SER A 266 26.67 7.61 3.94
C SER A 266 26.51 8.13 2.51
N ASP A 267 27.59 8.11 1.72
CA ASP A 267 27.53 8.29 0.27
C ASP A 267 26.84 7.12 -0.47
N GLU A 268 26.56 6.03 0.25
CA GLU A 268 25.93 4.83 -0.29
C GLU A 268 24.40 4.93 -0.23
N PHE A 269 23.76 4.91 -1.40
CA PHE A 269 22.29 4.94 -1.51
C PHE A 269 21.78 3.79 -2.41
N PRO A 270 20.68 3.10 -2.04
CA PRO A 270 20.10 3.10 -0.70
C PRO A 270 21.07 2.53 0.33
N GLY A 271 20.82 2.77 1.61
CA GLY A 271 21.68 2.27 2.68
C GLY A 271 21.75 0.74 2.76
N PRO A 272 22.73 0.19 3.50
CA PRO A 272 23.02 -1.24 3.49
C PRO A 272 21.88 -2.13 3.99
N VAL A 273 21.11 -1.70 4.98
CA VAL A 273 19.97 -2.49 5.49
C VAL A 273 18.83 -2.51 4.46
N THR A 274 18.52 -1.38 3.86
CA THR A 274 17.51 -1.30 2.80
C THR A 274 17.89 -2.17 1.58
N LYS A 275 19.18 -2.19 1.19
CA LYS A 275 19.67 -3.08 0.11
C LYS A 275 19.49 -4.55 0.45
N GLN A 276 19.86 -4.96 1.66
CA GLN A 276 19.69 -6.35 2.11
C GLN A 276 18.22 -6.77 2.10
N LEU A 277 17.32 -5.91 2.56
CA LEU A 277 15.87 -6.18 2.55
C LEU A 277 15.32 -6.24 1.12
N LEU A 278 15.74 -5.37 0.20
CA LEU A 278 15.35 -5.42 -1.22
C LEU A 278 15.81 -6.72 -1.88
N ALA A 279 17.03 -7.15 -1.62
CA ALA A 279 17.57 -8.43 -2.11
C ALA A 279 16.77 -9.62 -1.54
N ALA A 280 16.54 -9.65 -0.24
CA ALA A 280 15.75 -10.70 0.41
C ALA A 280 14.28 -10.73 -0.09
N TYR A 281 13.70 -9.57 -0.36
CA TYR A 281 12.36 -9.50 -0.93
C TYR A 281 12.34 -10.02 -2.37
N SER A 282 13.34 -9.67 -3.19
CA SER A 282 13.49 -10.17 -4.56
C SER A 282 13.66 -11.69 -4.60
N GLU A 283 14.44 -12.25 -3.68
CA GLU A 283 14.58 -13.70 -3.51
C GLU A 283 13.24 -14.36 -3.14
N LEU A 284 12.51 -13.79 -2.18
CA LEU A 284 11.21 -14.30 -1.73
C LEU A 284 10.19 -14.39 -2.89
N VAL A 285 10.16 -13.38 -3.77
CA VAL A 285 9.20 -13.32 -4.88
C VAL A 285 9.72 -13.95 -6.17
N GLY A 286 10.97 -14.40 -6.20
CA GLY A 286 11.59 -15.10 -7.32
C GLY A 286 11.88 -14.22 -8.55
N LEU A 287 12.07 -12.91 -8.35
CA LEU A 287 12.46 -11.96 -9.39
C LEU A 287 13.16 -10.74 -8.78
N ASP A 288 14.05 -10.08 -9.53
CA ASP A 288 14.60 -8.80 -9.13
C ASP A 288 13.56 -7.69 -9.34
N ILE A 289 13.13 -7.06 -8.22
CA ILE A 289 12.07 -6.05 -8.19
C ILE A 289 12.48 -4.77 -8.94
N ILE A 290 13.76 -4.39 -8.83
CA ILE A 290 14.31 -3.18 -9.47
C ILE A 290 14.45 -3.42 -10.98
N ASP A 291 15.01 -4.56 -11.37
CA ASP A 291 15.17 -4.93 -12.78
C ASP A 291 13.81 -5.10 -13.47
N GLN A 292 12.81 -5.67 -12.77
CA GLN A 292 11.44 -5.71 -13.28
C GLN A 292 10.92 -4.31 -13.58
N SER A 293 11.14 -3.37 -12.66
CA SER A 293 10.69 -1.99 -12.82
C SER A 293 11.38 -1.32 -14.02
N LYS A 294 12.68 -1.52 -14.21
CA LYS A 294 13.42 -1.00 -15.37
C LYS A 294 12.96 -1.65 -16.68
N HIS A 295 12.70 -2.96 -16.68
CA HIS A 295 12.27 -3.69 -17.88
C HIS A 295 10.91 -3.23 -18.40
N TYR A 296 9.93 -3.07 -17.52
CA TYR A 296 8.57 -2.69 -17.92
C TYR A 296 8.32 -1.17 -17.89
N GLY A 297 9.09 -0.41 -17.11
CA GLY A 297 8.93 1.04 -17.01
C GLY A 297 9.45 1.82 -18.20
N ASN A 298 10.31 1.21 -19.03
CA ASN A 298 10.86 1.79 -20.25
C ASN A 298 10.07 1.39 -21.53
N LYS A 299 8.98 0.64 -21.38
CA LYS A 299 8.05 0.29 -22.45
C LYS A 299 6.91 1.28 -22.55
#